data_c3add3ec2e2af24c368ea2a9a7ec6e40
#
_entry.id   c3add3ec2e2af24c368ea2a9a7ec6e40
#
_cell.length_a   1.000
_cell.length_b   1.000
_cell.length_c   1.000
_cell.angle_alpha   90.00
_cell.angle_beta   90.00
_cell.angle_gamma   90.00
#
_symmetry.space_group_name_H-M   'P 1'
#
loop_
_entity.id
_entity.type
_entity.pdbx_description
1 polymer ?
#
loop_
_entity_poly.entity_id
_entity_poly.type
_entity_poly.pdbx_seq_one_letter_code
_entity_poly.pdbx_strand_id
1 'polypeptide(L)'
;AGLNFPVYVSYSKEDIEGKTNIPVYNFLLWVLANFSSVEEVKEALKNANIVDIPISENIPNTTLHWMISDITGKSIVVEQTKEKLNVFDNNIGVLTNSPTFDWHVANLNQYVSLRYNQVPEFKLGDQSLTALGQGTGLVGLPGDFTPASRFIRVAFLRDAMIKNDKDSIDLIEFFHILNNVAMVRGSTRTVEEKSDLTQYTSCMCLEKGIYYYNTYENNQINAIDMNKDCL
;
A
#
# COMPACT_ATOMS: atom_id res chain seq x y z
N ALA A 1 0.73 4.83 6.93
CA ALA A 1 0.05 5.49 5.80
C ALA A 1 -1.44 5.18 5.83
N GLY A 2 -2.28 6.15 5.45
CA GLY A 2 -3.73 5.96 5.26
C GLY A 2 -4.06 6.02 3.76
N LEU A 3 -4.88 5.07 3.28
CA LEU A 3 -5.31 4.99 1.89
C LEU A 3 -6.84 4.99 1.82
N ASN A 4 -7.39 5.51 0.72
CA ASN A 4 -8.84 5.61 0.54
C ASN A 4 -9.51 4.23 0.42
N PHE A 5 -10.56 4.00 1.24
CA PHE A 5 -11.25 2.71 1.40
C PHE A 5 -12.77 2.88 1.47
N PRO A 6 -13.40 3.54 0.47
CA PRO A 6 -14.75 4.10 0.61
C PRO A 6 -15.87 3.07 0.69
N VAL A 7 -15.73 1.88 0.08
CA VAL A 7 -16.82 0.92 -0.08
C VAL A 7 -17.07 0.09 1.18
N TYR A 8 -16.02 -0.20 1.94
CA TYR A 8 -16.04 -1.18 3.03
C TYR A 8 -15.92 -0.56 4.42
N VAL A 9 -15.48 0.70 4.50
CA VAL A 9 -15.28 1.38 5.78
C VAL A 9 -16.60 1.66 6.49
N SER A 10 -16.61 1.44 7.80
CA SER A 10 -17.75 1.76 8.68
C SER A 10 -17.26 2.10 10.08
N TYR A 11 -16.94 3.37 10.29
CA TYR A 11 -16.51 3.83 11.62
C TYR A 11 -17.67 3.86 12.63
N SER A 12 -17.33 3.74 13.91
CA SER A 12 -18.31 3.89 14.98
C SER A 12 -18.93 5.28 14.99
N LYS A 13 -20.23 5.37 15.26
CA LYS A 13 -20.92 6.67 15.33
C LYS A 13 -20.83 7.29 16.72
N GLU A 14 -20.44 6.51 17.74
CA GLU A 14 -20.42 6.91 19.12
C GLU A 14 -19.19 6.38 19.84
N ASP A 15 -18.81 7.05 20.91
CA ASP A 15 -17.81 6.58 21.84
C ASP A 15 -18.31 5.31 22.56
N ILE A 16 -17.39 4.39 22.78
CA ILE A 16 -17.66 3.17 23.54
C ILE A 16 -16.99 3.32 24.91
N GLU A 17 -17.78 3.18 25.99
CA GLU A 17 -17.26 3.24 27.35
C GLU A 17 -16.23 2.12 27.61
N GLY A 18 -15.13 2.46 28.25
CA GLY A 18 -14.03 1.54 28.52
C GLY A 18 -13.09 1.28 27.35
N LYS A 19 -13.33 1.86 26.16
CA LYS A 19 -12.42 1.80 25.02
C LYS A 19 -11.66 3.11 24.81
N THR A 20 -10.52 3.00 24.12
CA THR A 20 -9.80 4.16 23.58
C THR A 20 -10.53 4.61 22.31
N ASN A 21 -11.30 5.69 22.41
CA ASN A 21 -12.05 6.26 21.28
C ASN A 21 -11.15 7.22 20.50
N ILE A 22 -10.93 6.94 19.23
CA ILE A 22 -9.96 7.63 18.39
C ILE A 22 -10.67 8.22 17.16
N PRO A 23 -10.76 9.54 17.03
CA PRO A 23 -11.29 10.15 15.81
C PRO A 23 -10.46 9.73 14.58
N VAL A 24 -11.13 9.48 13.45
CA VAL A 24 -10.48 9.03 12.20
C VAL A 24 -9.29 9.90 11.82
N TYR A 25 -9.46 11.22 11.85
CA TYR A 25 -8.42 12.20 11.49
C TYR A 25 -7.20 12.15 12.42
N ASN A 26 -7.38 11.67 13.66
CA ASN A 26 -6.31 11.60 14.65
C ASN A 26 -5.60 10.24 14.69
N PHE A 27 -6.10 9.24 13.98
CA PHE A 27 -5.58 7.86 14.07
C PHE A 27 -4.08 7.77 13.75
N LEU A 28 -3.61 8.39 12.67
CA LEU A 28 -2.18 8.38 12.31
C LEU A 28 -1.32 9.04 13.39
N LEU A 29 -1.74 10.19 13.89
CA LEU A 29 -1.00 10.90 14.94
C LEU A 29 -1.01 10.09 16.24
N TRP A 30 -2.14 9.48 16.61
CA TRP A 30 -2.24 8.62 17.78
C TRP A 30 -1.26 7.44 17.70
N VAL A 31 -1.16 6.78 16.56
CA VAL A 31 -0.19 5.69 16.35
C VAL A 31 1.23 6.20 16.51
N LEU A 32 1.60 7.27 15.80
CA LEU A 32 2.99 7.75 15.75
C LEU A 32 3.45 8.39 17.08
N ALA A 33 2.53 8.96 17.84
CA ALA A 33 2.87 9.62 19.10
C ALA A 33 2.97 8.66 20.31
N ASN A 34 2.35 7.48 20.24
CA ASN A 34 2.23 6.61 21.41
C ASN A 34 2.97 5.28 21.29
N PHE A 35 3.36 4.84 20.10
CA PHE A 35 3.91 3.49 19.91
C PHE A 35 5.22 3.52 19.10
N SER A 36 6.12 2.62 19.46
CA SER A 36 7.41 2.44 18.81
C SER A 36 7.48 1.18 17.95
N SER A 37 6.51 0.27 18.08
CA SER A 37 6.49 -1.00 17.35
C SER A 37 5.09 -1.39 16.89
N VAL A 38 5.05 -2.22 15.85
CA VAL A 38 3.82 -2.82 15.32
C VAL A 38 3.12 -3.67 16.39
N GLU A 39 3.86 -4.37 17.24
CA GLU A 39 3.28 -5.21 18.29
C GLU A 39 2.56 -4.38 19.37
N GLU A 40 3.13 -3.23 19.76
CA GLU A 40 2.45 -2.30 20.69
C GLU A 40 1.14 -1.78 20.08
N VAL A 41 1.15 -1.42 18.81
CA VAL A 41 -0.06 -0.99 18.09
C VAL A 41 -1.11 -2.09 18.06
N LYS A 42 -0.72 -3.34 17.73
CA LYS A 42 -1.64 -4.50 17.72
C LYS A 42 -2.31 -4.71 19.08
N GLU A 43 -1.55 -4.60 20.16
CA GLU A 43 -2.09 -4.75 21.52
C GLU A 43 -3.07 -3.62 21.85
N ALA A 44 -2.71 -2.38 21.56
CA ALA A 44 -3.55 -1.22 21.83
C ALA A 44 -4.86 -1.25 21.01
N LEU A 45 -4.81 -1.74 19.76
CA LEU A 45 -5.98 -1.85 18.88
C LEU A 45 -7.04 -2.84 19.40
N LYS A 46 -6.70 -3.80 20.26
CA LYS A 46 -7.69 -4.68 20.90
C LYS A 46 -8.73 -3.92 21.71
N ASN A 47 -8.33 -2.79 22.28
CA ASN A 47 -9.21 -1.92 23.05
C ASN A 47 -9.54 -0.59 22.38
N ALA A 48 -9.27 -0.45 21.08
CA ALA A 48 -9.56 0.75 20.32
C ALA A 48 -10.98 0.76 19.74
N ASN A 49 -11.48 1.96 19.52
CA ASN A 49 -12.70 2.26 18.78
C ASN A 49 -12.43 3.47 17.88
N ILE A 50 -12.51 3.28 16.57
CA ILE A 50 -12.33 4.38 15.61
C ILE A 50 -13.68 5.04 15.39
N VAL A 51 -13.74 6.35 15.68
CA VAL A 51 -15.00 7.09 15.76
C VAL A 51 -15.11 8.08 14.61
N ASP A 52 -16.30 8.15 14.00
CA ASP A 52 -16.66 9.06 12.91
C ASP A 52 -16.96 10.49 13.46
N ILE A 53 -15.97 11.07 14.12
CA ILE A 53 -16.05 12.47 14.58
C ILE A 53 -15.33 13.33 13.54
N PRO A 54 -16.00 14.23 12.82
CA PRO A 54 -15.37 15.09 11.83
C PRO A 54 -14.53 16.19 12.50
N ILE A 55 -13.54 16.71 11.76
CA ILE A 55 -12.72 17.85 12.21
C ILE A 55 -13.61 19.09 12.43
N SER A 56 -14.59 19.29 11.55
CA SER A 56 -15.61 20.32 11.66
C SER A 56 -16.85 19.92 10.84
N GLU A 57 -17.95 20.66 11.01
CA GLU A 57 -19.18 20.43 10.21
C GLU A 57 -18.96 20.49 8.70
N ASN A 58 -17.96 21.26 8.25
CA ASN A 58 -17.65 21.45 6.83
C ASN A 58 -16.56 20.49 6.31
N ILE A 59 -15.91 19.71 7.19
CA ILE A 59 -14.81 18.80 6.82
C ILE A 59 -15.17 17.39 7.31
N PRO A 60 -15.88 16.61 6.49
CA PRO A 60 -16.23 15.25 6.84
C PRO A 60 -14.96 14.37 6.93
N ASN A 61 -15.06 13.26 7.64
CA ASN A 61 -13.98 12.28 7.69
C ASN A 61 -13.75 11.64 6.31
N THR A 62 -12.48 11.38 6.04
CA THR A 62 -12.09 10.54 4.91
C THR A 62 -12.31 9.06 5.23
N THR A 63 -12.65 8.30 4.22
CA THR A 63 -12.84 6.85 4.30
C THR A 63 -11.47 6.17 4.13
N LEU A 64 -10.83 5.76 5.22
CA LEU A 64 -9.46 5.25 5.20
C LEU A 64 -9.36 3.82 5.76
N HIS A 65 -8.36 3.11 5.29
CA HIS A 65 -7.68 2.03 5.98
C HIS A 65 -6.17 2.35 6.07
N TRP A 66 -5.45 1.65 6.92
CA TRP A 66 -4.09 2.07 7.24
C TRP A 66 -3.10 0.91 7.15
N MET A 67 -1.89 1.23 6.66
CA MET A 67 -0.72 0.39 6.76
C MET A 67 0.25 1.01 7.76
N ILE A 68 0.69 0.21 8.71
CA ILE A 68 1.63 0.59 9.77
C ILE A 68 2.82 -0.36 9.70
N SER A 69 4.02 0.20 9.70
CA SER A 69 5.26 -0.57 9.67
C SER A 69 6.24 -0.02 10.68
N ASP A 70 7.14 -0.84 11.20
CA ASP A 70 8.20 -0.44 12.11
C ASP A 70 9.60 -0.78 11.58
N ILE A 71 10.63 -0.39 12.33
CA ILE A 71 12.04 -0.57 11.96
C ILE A 71 12.45 -2.05 11.84
N THR A 72 11.68 -2.98 12.41
CA THR A 72 11.96 -4.43 12.29
C THR A 72 11.53 -5.00 10.94
N GLY A 73 10.87 -4.19 10.09
CA GLY A 73 10.28 -4.60 8.83
C GLY A 73 8.90 -5.26 8.97
N LYS A 74 8.37 -5.40 10.19
CA LYS A 74 6.99 -5.86 10.40
C LYS A 74 6.01 -4.82 9.89
N SER A 75 4.88 -5.31 9.38
CA SER A 75 3.82 -4.46 8.86
C SER A 75 2.45 -5.05 9.18
N ILE A 76 1.49 -4.19 9.47
CA ILE A 76 0.08 -4.55 9.63
C ILE A 76 -0.81 -3.67 8.77
N VAL A 77 -2.00 -4.19 8.47
CA VAL A 77 -3.11 -3.43 7.89
C VAL A 77 -4.24 -3.34 8.90
N VAL A 78 -4.79 -2.14 9.05
CA VAL A 78 -5.91 -1.85 9.96
C VAL A 78 -7.10 -1.39 9.12
N GLU A 79 -8.22 -2.11 9.21
CA GLU A 79 -9.46 -1.85 8.47
C GLU A 79 -10.68 -1.89 9.39
N GLN A 80 -11.37 -0.77 9.52
CA GLN A 80 -12.65 -0.73 10.19
C GLN A 80 -13.77 -1.00 9.19
N THR A 81 -14.31 -2.21 9.22
CA THR A 81 -15.48 -2.61 8.41
C THR A 81 -16.76 -2.54 9.25
N LYS A 82 -17.90 -2.85 8.62
CA LYS A 82 -19.18 -2.91 9.31
C LYS A 82 -19.22 -3.97 10.43
N GLU A 83 -18.48 -5.06 10.24
CA GLU A 83 -18.46 -6.18 11.18
C GLU A 83 -17.57 -5.91 12.39
N LYS A 84 -16.39 -5.34 12.15
CA LYS A 84 -15.38 -5.13 13.20
C LYS A 84 -14.18 -4.30 12.74
N LEU A 85 -13.33 -3.93 13.70
CA LEU A 85 -11.97 -3.50 13.45
C LEU A 85 -11.09 -4.74 13.15
N ASN A 86 -10.59 -4.81 11.93
CA ASN A 86 -9.70 -5.87 11.49
C ASN A 86 -8.23 -5.40 11.57
N VAL A 87 -7.37 -6.28 12.07
CA VAL A 87 -5.91 -6.07 12.11
C VAL A 87 -5.26 -7.30 11.47
N PHE A 88 -4.63 -7.10 10.33
CA PHE A 88 -3.99 -8.17 9.56
C PHE A 88 -2.47 -8.02 9.60
N ASP A 89 -1.74 -9.11 9.80
CA ASP A 89 -0.30 -9.14 9.55
C ASP A 89 -0.07 -9.03 8.03
N ASN A 90 0.72 -8.04 7.62
CA ASN A 90 0.97 -7.77 6.21
C ASN A 90 2.34 -8.29 5.76
N ASN A 91 2.45 -9.61 5.57
CA ASN A 91 3.66 -10.26 5.10
C ASN A 91 3.95 -9.98 3.60
N ILE A 92 2.97 -9.50 2.85
CA ILE A 92 3.15 -9.10 1.45
C ILE A 92 3.83 -7.72 1.38
N GLY A 93 3.63 -6.86 2.39
CA GLY A 93 4.19 -5.53 2.47
C GLY A 93 3.61 -4.54 1.46
N VAL A 94 2.37 -4.77 1.02
CA VAL A 94 1.64 -3.94 0.06
C VAL A 94 0.26 -3.62 0.60
N LEU A 95 -0.21 -2.42 0.35
CA LEU A 95 -1.60 -2.00 0.53
C LEU A 95 -1.97 -1.08 -0.64
N THR A 96 -3.20 -1.21 -1.14
CA THR A 96 -3.79 -0.30 -2.12
C THR A 96 -5.11 0.25 -1.58
N ASN A 97 -6.16 0.30 -2.37
CA ASN A 97 -7.48 0.79 -1.94
C ASN A 97 -8.46 -0.39 -1.78
N SER A 98 -9.77 -0.14 -1.87
CA SER A 98 -10.79 -1.20 -1.90
C SER A 98 -10.50 -2.26 -2.97
N PRO A 99 -10.81 -3.57 -2.75
CA PRO A 99 -11.53 -4.14 -1.59
C PRO A 99 -10.70 -4.29 -0.31
N THR A 100 -11.13 -5.18 0.61
CA THR A 100 -10.44 -5.46 1.88
C THR A 100 -9.09 -6.14 1.64
N PHE A 101 -8.18 -6.03 2.60
CA PHE A 101 -6.83 -6.59 2.50
C PHE A 101 -6.83 -8.11 2.33
N ASP A 102 -7.66 -8.83 3.07
CA ASP A 102 -7.80 -10.29 2.96
C ASP A 102 -8.29 -10.71 1.56
N TRP A 103 -9.19 -9.92 0.94
CA TRP A 103 -9.59 -10.14 -0.43
C TRP A 103 -8.40 -9.97 -1.39
N HIS A 104 -7.60 -8.92 -1.22
CA HIS A 104 -6.40 -8.72 -2.05
C HIS A 104 -5.42 -9.89 -1.94
N VAL A 105 -5.20 -10.39 -0.72
CA VAL A 105 -4.35 -11.57 -0.48
C VAL A 105 -4.95 -12.81 -1.13
N ALA A 106 -6.25 -13.04 -0.98
CA ALA A 106 -6.94 -14.17 -1.63
C ALA A 106 -6.86 -14.09 -3.16
N ASN A 107 -6.96 -12.88 -3.74
CA ASN A 107 -6.85 -12.67 -5.19
C ASN A 107 -5.47 -13.04 -5.76
N LEU A 108 -4.39 -13.00 -4.96
CA LEU A 108 -3.08 -13.47 -5.41
C LEU A 108 -3.10 -14.92 -5.93
N ASN A 109 -4.02 -15.76 -5.44
CA ASN A 109 -4.14 -17.14 -5.88
C ASN A 109 -4.52 -17.28 -7.37
N GLN A 110 -5.07 -16.24 -8.00
CA GLN A 110 -5.34 -16.24 -9.46
C GLN A 110 -4.04 -16.12 -10.28
N TYR A 111 -2.93 -15.74 -9.65
CA TYR A 111 -1.66 -15.43 -10.29
C TYR A 111 -0.54 -16.42 -9.97
N VAL A 112 -0.87 -17.61 -9.46
CA VAL A 112 0.09 -18.66 -9.09
C VAL A 112 0.95 -19.17 -10.25
N SER A 113 0.53 -18.92 -11.49
CA SER A 113 1.30 -19.26 -12.69
C SER A 113 2.42 -18.29 -13.03
N LEU A 114 2.39 -17.06 -12.48
CA LEU A 114 3.40 -16.05 -12.72
C LEU A 114 4.76 -16.49 -12.14
N ARG A 115 5.81 -16.26 -12.90
CA ARG A 115 7.20 -16.56 -12.54
C ARG A 115 8.15 -15.52 -13.14
N TYR A 116 9.30 -15.31 -12.51
CA TYR A 116 10.29 -14.35 -13.01
C TYR A 116 11.13 -14.89 -14.16
N ASN A 117 11.28 -16.22 -14.21
CA ASN A 117 12.07 -16.87 -15.26
C ASN A 117 11.31 -16.92 -16.58
N GLN A 118 12.08 -16.87 -17.67
CA GLN A 118 11.61 -17.07 -19.01
C GLN A 118 10.93 -18.44 -19.14
N VAL A 119 9.81 -18.50 -19.89
CA VAL A 119 9.13 -19.76 -20.18
C VAL A 119 9.95 -20.52 -21.25
N PRO A 120 10.24 -21.82 -21.05
CA PRO A 120 10.95 -22.62 -22.03
C PRO A 120 10.13 -22.84 -23.30
N GLU A 121 10.80 -23.30 -24.36
CA GLU A 121 10.14 -23.72 -25.60
C GLU A 121 9.06 -24.77 -25.31
N PHE A 122 7.95 -24.64 -26.02
CA PHE A 122 6.79 -25.53 -25.92
C PHE A 122 6.34 -25.96 -27.34
N LYS A 123 5.97 -27.23 -27.51
CA LYS A 123 5.40 -27.74 -28.77
C LYS A 123 3.90 -27.82 -28.68
N LEU A 124 3.23 -27.24 -29.69
CA LEU A 124 1.81 -27.41 -29.96
C LEU A 124 1.65 -28.22 -31.29
N GLY A 125 1.38 -29.50 -31.16
CA GLY A 125 1.50 -30.42 -32.30
C GLY A 125 2.95 -30.43 -32.86
N ASP A 126 3.10 -30.16 -34.13
CA ASP A 126 4.42 -30.08 -34.80
C ASP A 126 5.02 -28.66 -34.75
N GLN A 127 4.29 -27.67 -34.25
CA GLN A 127 4.75 -26.30 -34.21
C GLN A 127 5.53 -26.05 -32.91
N SER A 128 6.80 -25.64 -33.02
CA SER A 128 7.60 -25.11 -31.90
C SER A 128 7.21 -23.67 -31.63
N LEU A 129 6.86 -23.38 -30.37
CA LEU A 129 6.58 -22.05 -29.84
C LEU A 129 7.73 -21.61 -28.97
N THR A 130 8.42 -20.55 -29.36
CA THR A 130 9.53 -19.96 -28.63
C THR A 130 9.19 -18.54 -28.18
N ALA A 131 9.77 -18.12 -27.07
CA ALA A 131 9.59 -16.75 -26.59
C ALA A 131 10.19 -15.73 -27.57
N LEU A 132 9.42 -14.69 -27.92
CA LEU A 132 9.85 -13.61 -28.81
C LEU A 132 10.73 -12.56 -28.12
N GLY A 133 10.87 -12.64 -26.77
CA GLY A 133 11.66 -11.73 -25.95
C GLY A 133 11.65 -12.16 -24.49
N GLN A 134 12.22 -11.33 -23.60
CA GLN A 134 12.25 -11.57 -22.17
C GLN A 134 10.91 -11.25 -21.50
N GLY A 135 10.67 -11.83 -20.31
CA GLY A 135 9.50 -11.51 -19.47
C GLY A 135 8.28 -12.41 -19.69
N THR A 136 8.39 -13.49 -20.48
CA THR A 136 7.25 -14.38 -20.76
C THR A 136 6.68 -15.06 -19.52
N GLY A 137 7.45 -15.22 -18.44
CA GLY A 137 6.95 -15.76 -17.17
C GLY A 137 5.97 -14.82 -16.46
N LEU A 138 5.95 -13.54 -16.81
CA LEU A 138 5.02 -12.53 -16.27
C LEU A 138 3.83 -12.23 -17.20
N VAL A 139 3.62 -13.03 -18.24
CA VAL A 139 2.42 -12.89 -19.09
C VAL A 139 1.17 -13.11 -18.23
N GLY A 140 0.26 -12.12 -18.25
CA GLY A 140 -0.92 -12.08 -17.39
C GLY A 140 -0.76 -11.21 -16.13
N LEU A 141 0.43 -10.67 -15.86
CA LEU A 141 0.57 -9.63 -14.82
C LEU A 141 -0.29 -8.41 -15.20
N PRO A 142 -1.25 -7.98 -14.34
CA PRO A 142 -2.20 -6.95 -14.74
C PRO A 142 -1.55 -5.58 -14.87
N GLY A 143 -1.90 -4.84 -15.94
CA GLY A 143 -1.31 -3.55 -16.28
C GLY A 143 -2.18 -2.33 -16.02
N ASP A 144 -3.47 -2.52 -15.67
CA ASP A 144 -4.40 -1.41 -15.41
C ASP A 144 -4.16 -0.77 -14.03
N PHE A 145 -4.85 0.36 -13.75
CA PHE A 145 -4.68 1.15 -12.54
C PHE A 145 -5.69 0.84 -11.44
N THR A 146 -6.50 -0.21 -11.55
CA THR A 146 -7.40 -0.60 -10.47
C THR A 146 -6.61 -0.99 -9.21
N PRO A 147 -7.19 -0.83 -8.01
CA PRO A 147 -6.52 -1.23 -6.77
C PRO A 147 -6.04 -2.68 -6.78
N ALA A 148 -6.84 -3.61 -7.29
CA ALA A 148 -6.50 -5.02 -7.38
C ALA A 148 -5.27 -5.26 -8.28
N SER A 149 -5.25 -4.65 -9.46
CA SER A 149 -4.14 -4.78 -10.42
C SER A 149 -2.86 -4.15 -9.90
N ARG A 150 -2.95 -2.98 -9.25
CA ARG A 150 -1.80 -2.34 -8.62
C ARG A 150 -1.25 -3.18 -7.47
N PHE A 151 -2.13 -3.80 -6.65
CA PHE A 151 -1.72 -4.69 -5.57
C PHE A 151 -0.89 -5.86 -6.10
N ILE A 152 -1.42 -6.60 -7.08
CA ILE A 152 -0.74 -7.75 -7.70
C ILE A 152 0.61 -7.31 -8.27
N ARG A 153 0.64 -6.24 -9.06
CA ARG A 153 1.84 -5.76 -9.74
C ARG A 153 2.94 -5.39 -8.74
N VAL A 154 2.62 -4.61 -7.71
CA VAL A 154 3.60 -4.22 -6.67
C VAL A 154 4.05 -5.43 -5.85
N ALA A 155 3.15 -6.35 -5.50
CA ALA A 155 3.50 -7.55 -4.74
C ALA A 155 4.54 -8.40 -5.49
N PHE A 156 4.34 -8.65 -6.77
CA PHE A 156 5.30 -9.43 -7.59
C PHE A 156 6.61 -8.67 -7.82
N LEU A 157 6.58 -7.36 -8.09
CA LEU A 157 7.80 -6.58 -8.26
C LEU A 157 8.63 -6.52 -6.97
N ARG A 158 7.97 -6.31 -5.83
CA ARG A 158 8.64 -6.32 -4.53
C ARG A 158 9.26 -7.69 -4.21
N ASP A 159 8.54 -8.79 -4.44
CA ASP A 159 9.05 -10.14 -4.22
C ASP A 159 10.25 -10.46 -5.13
N ALA A 160 10.23 -10.02 -6.40
CA ALA A 160 11.35 -10.15 -7.32
C ALA A 160 12.62 -9.46 -6.82
N MET A 161 12.48 -8.26 -6.26
CA MET A 161 13.59 -7.49 -5.71
C MET A 161 14.21 -8.18 -4.49
N ILE A 162 13.39 -8.66 -3.56
CA ILE A 162 13.85 -9.35 -2.34
C ILE A 162 14.59 -10.65 -2.69
N LYS A 163 14.10 -11.41 -3.68
CA LYS A 163 14.71 -12.68 -4.10
C LYS A 163 16.03 -12.54 -4.86
N ASN A 164 16.42 -11.34 -5.24
CA ASN A 164 17.59 -11.10 -6.07
C ASN A 164 18.86 -10.78 -5.23
N ASP A 165 19.11 -11.55 -4.16
CA ASP A 165 20.26 -11.48 -3.25
C ASP A 165 20.51 -10.12 -2.58
N LYS A 166 19.47 -9.31 -2.42
CA LYS A 166 19.55 -8.08 -1.65
C LYS A 166 18.80 -8.24 -0.34
N ASP A 167 19.50 -8.04 0.75
CA ASP A 167 18.92 -8.09 2.11
C ASP A 167 17.86 -7.02 2.34
N SER A 168 17.85 -5.97 1.52
CA SER A 168 16.86 -4.90 1.56
C SER A 168 16.63 -4.29 0.18
N ILE A 169 15.44 -3.77 -0.05
CA ILE A 169 15.14 -2.90 -1.21
C ILE A 169 15.78 -1.54 -0.93
N ASP A 170 16.69 -1.11 -1.80
CA ASP A 170 17.28 0.22 -1.68
C ASP A 170 16.29 1.32 -2.12
N LEU A 171 16.67 2.57 -1.87
CA LEU A 171 15.85 3.73 -2.17
C LEU A 171 15.44 3.80 -3.65
N ILE A 172 16.38 3.56 -4.54
CA ILE A 172 16.14 3.69 -5.99
C ILE A 172 15.16 2.59 -6.46
N GLU A 173 15.35 1.37 -6.00
CA GLU A 173 14.47 0.25 -6.31
C GLU A 173 13.05 0.45 -5.78
N PHE A 174 12.91 1.03 -4.58
CA PHE A 174 11.62 1.41 -4.05
C PHE A 174 10.85 2.36 -5.01
N PHE A 175 11.52 3.41 -5.51
CA PHE A 175 10.93 4.32 -6.48
C PHE A 175 10.64 3.62 -7.83
N HIS A 176 11.50 2.72 -8.30
CA HIS A 176 11.24 1.92 -9.50
C HIS A 176 9.98 1.06 -9.36
N ILE A 177 9.78 0.40 -8.22
CA ILE A 177 8.56 -0.38 -7.97
C ILE A 177 7.33 0.51 -8.03
N LEU A 178 7.31 1.64 -7.31
CA LEU A 178 6.15 2.53 -7.26
C LEU A 178 5.87 3.23 -8.59
N ASN A 179 6.88 3.52 -9.40
CA ASN A 179 6.71 4.07 -10.74
C ASN A 179 5.91 3.14 -11.67
N ASN A 180 5.92 1.82 -11.42
CA ASN A 180 5.10 0.87 -12.20
C ASN A 180 3.59 1.01 -11.92
N VAL A 181 3.19 1.73 -10.87
CA VAL A 181 1.79 1.98 -10.52
C VAL A 181 1.45 3.47 -10.48
N ALA A 182 2.40 4.31 -10.86
CA ALA A 182 2.20 5.74 -10.97
C ALA A 182 1.26 6.07 -12.13
N MET A 183 0.21 6.83 -11.83
CA MET A 183 -0.79 7.24 -12.81
C MET A 183 -0.31 8.48 -13.57
N VAL A 184 -0.22 8.35 -14.88
CA VAL A 184 0.11 9.46 -15.78
C VAL A 184 -1.14 10.32 -16.01
N ARG A 185 -0.96 11.64 -16.11
CA ARG A 185 -2.06 12.59 -16.35
C ARG A 185 -2.89 12.17 -17.57
N GLY A 186 -4.19 12.02 -17.36
CA GLY A 186 -5.15 11.62 -18.39
C GLY A 186 -5.27 10.12 -18.62
N SER A 187 -4.41 9.26 -18.00
CA SER A 187 -4.53 7.80 -18.11
C SER A 187 -5.74 7.26 -17.34
N THR A 188 -6.15 7.94 -16.30
CA THR A 188 -7.32 7.62 -15.47
C THR A 188 -8.13 8.88 -15.24
N ARG A 189 -9.46 8.78 -15.36
CA ARG A 189 -10.38 9.90 -15.14
C ARG A 189 -11.50 9.47 -14.20
N THR A 190 -11.94 10.42 -13.36
CA THR A 190 -13.15 10.26 -12.56
C THR A 190 -14.40 10.32 -13.42
N VAL A 191 -15.56 10.00 -12.85
CA VAL A 191 -16.86 10.17 -13.55
C VAL A 191 -17.16 11.63 -13.90
N GLU A 192 -16.54 12.61 -13.21
CA GLU A 192 -16.61 14.03 -13.50
C GLU A 192 -15.54 14.50 -14.51
N GLU A 193 -14.92 13.59 -15.26
CA GLU A 193 -13.88 13.87 -16.27
C GLU A 193 -12.58 14.49 -15.70
N LYS A 194 -12.37 14.49 -14.38
CA LYS A 194 -11.12 14.96 -13.75
C LYS A 194 -10.02 13.91 -13.89
N SER A 195 -8.82 14.36 -14.27
CA SER A 195 -7.65 13.47 -14.30
C SER A 195 -7.25 13.04 -12.89
N ASP A 196 -7.15 11.75 -12.68
CA ASP A 196 -6.51 11.15 -11.52
C ASP A 196 -5.03 10.86 -11.86
N LEU A 197 -4.12 11.35 -11.05
CA LEU A 197 -2.68 11.22 -11.29
C LEU A 197 -1.90 11.09 -9.98
N THR A 198 -0.74 10.46 -10.06
CA THR A 198 0.18 10.35 -8.92
C THR A 198 0.89 11.69 -8.73
N GLN A 199 0.44 12.48 -7.77
CA GLN A 199 0.98 13.83 -7.53
C GLN A 199 2.41 13.80 -6.97
N TYR A 200 2.72 12.83 -6.11
CA TYR A 200 4.04 12.60 -5.53
C TYR A 200 4.21 11.14 -5.13
N THR A 201 5.46 10.72 -5.01
CA THR A 201 5.85 9.44 -4.39
C THR A 201 6.78 9.74 -3.23
N SER A 202 6.61 9.06 -2.11
CA SER A 202 7.45 9.24 -0.94
C SER A 202 7.89 7.92 -0.32
N CYS A 203 9.07 7.96 0.31
CA CYS A 203 9.66 6.84 1.03
C CYS A 203 10.23 7.32 2.37
N MET A 204 9.90 6.64 3.45
CA MET A 204 10.52 6.88 4.76
C MET A 204 11.57 5.82 5.05
N CYS A 205 12.83 6.23 5.19
CA CYS A 205 13.90 5.38 5.70
C CYS A 205 13.90 5.46 7.24
N LEU A 206 13.29 4.47 7.89
CA LEU A 206 13.11 4.47 9.34
C LEU A 206 14.45 4.41 10.09
N GLU A 207 15.44 3.68 9.57
CA GLU A 207 16.76 3.52 10.17
C GLU A 207 17.55 4.85 10.23
N LYS A 208 17.38 5.69 9.21
CA LYS A 208 18.11 6.95 9.08
C LYS A 208 17.31 8.17 9.51
N GLY A 209 15.99 8.03 9.70
CA GLY A 209 15.10 9.16 9.95
C GLY A 209 15.02 10.12 8.77
N ILE A 210 15.10 9.62 7.53
CA ILE A 210 15.07 10.45 6.32
C ILE A 210 13.78 10.19 5.55
N TYR A 211 13.09 11.27 5.21
CA TYR A 211 11.94 11.26 4.32
C TYR A 211 12.37 11.65 2.92
N TYR A 212 12.18 10.75 1.95
CA TYR A 212 12.48 10.96 0.54
C TYR A 212 11.20 11.17 -0.24
N TYR A 213 11.22 12.02 -1.25
CA TYR A 213 10.07 12.22 -2.13
C TYR A 213 10.49 12.75 -3.51
N ASN A 214 9.65 12.50 -4.49
CA ASN A 214 9.60 13.22 -5.76
C ASN A 214 8.16 13.66 -6.05
N THR A 215 7.97 14.54 -7.02
CA THR A 215 6.65 15.02 -7.43
C THR A 215 6.42 14.72 -8.91
N TYR A 216 5.17 14.82 -9.34
CA TYR A 216 4.83 14.64 -10.75
C TYR A 216 5.59 15.58 -11.68
N GLU A 217 5.80 16.82 -11.26
CA GLU A 217 6.50 17.86 -12.07
C GLU A 217 8.04 17.81 -11.88
N ASN A 218 8.54 17.10 -10.88
CA ASN A 218 9.99 16.96 -10.64
C ASN A 218 10.32 15.53 -10.18
N ASN A 219 10.94 14.77 -11.08
CA ASN A 219 11.34 13.38 -10.80
C ASN A 219 12.63 13.24 -9.96
N GLN A 220 13.30 14.34 -9.60
CA GLN A 220 14.43 14.27 -8.70
C GLN A 220 13.98 13.82 -7.31
N ILE A 221 14.70 12.86 -6.74
CA ILE A 221 14.45 12.41 -5.37
C ILE A 221 15.06 13.44 -4.43
N ASN A 222 14.20 14.10 -3.65
CA ASN A 222 14.56 15.02 -2.61
C ASN A 222 14.60 14.31 -1.26
N ALA A 223 15.35 14.82 -0.29
CA ALA A 223 15.52 14.26 1.03
C ALA A 223 15.32 15.32 2.11
N ILE A 224 14.59 14.96 3.17
CA ILE A 224 14.44 15.75 4.40
C ILE A 224 14.95 14.89 5.55
N ASP A 225 15.99 15.38 6.25
CA ASP A 225 16.52 14.72 7.43
C ASP A 225 15.70 15.13 8.66
N MET A 226 14.78 14.27 9.08
CA MET A 226 13.85 14.53 10.20
C MET A 226 14.56 14.71 11.56
N ASN A 227 15.85 14.38 11.66
CA ASN A 227 16.63 14.60 12.87
C ASN A 227 17.29 16.00 12.91
N LYS A 228 17.41 16.66 11.77
CA LYS A 228 18.11 17.96 11.63
C LYS A 228 17.18 19.10 11.28
N ASP A 229 16.19 18.82 10.46
CA ASP A 229 15.23 19.82 9.99
C ASP A 229 14.10 19.97 11.00
N CYS A 230 14.43 20.47 12.20
CA CYS A 230 13.42 20.96 13.13
C CYS A 230 12.78 22.22 12.52
N LEU A 231 11.52 22.15 12.18
CA LEU A 231 10.68 23.27 11.76
C LEU A 231 10.56 24.32 12.87
#